data_ee465edcfbeebba51fa8a1e86547077a
#
_entry.id   ee465edcfbeebba51fa8a1e86547077a
#
_cell.length_a   1.000
_cell.length_b   1.000
_cell.length_c   1.000
_cell.angle_alpha   90.00
_cell.angle_beta   90.00
_cell.angle_gamma   90.00
#
_symmetry.space_group_name_H-M   'P 1'
#
loop_
_entity.id
_entity.type
_entity.pdbx_description
1 polymer ?
#
loop_
_entity_poly.entity_id
_entity_poly.type
_entity_poly.pdbx_seq_one_letter_code
_entity_poly.pdbx_strand_id
1 'polypeptide(L)'
;MVKVSDIANYLKKKYVGKNIQIKKPASLDNIVKNSIVFLNKSNKKIIPSTEALVLVPKSLDANGSKCTFIKVDNPRLSFAKIVNKFFLAKKIKKGIHKTCVIGKKCKIDKSVSIGANCVIGSGVVIGANTIINNNVVISDNVIIGNNCYIKSGAIIGEDGFGFELVKNK
;
A
#
# COMPACT_ATOMS: atom_id res chain seq x y z
N MET A 1 3.42 9.11 -14.94
CA MET A 1 2.29 8.69 -15.81
C MET A 1 2.66 7.35 -16.41
N VAL A 2 1.73 6.42 -16.52
CA VAL A 2 1.96 5.06 -17.00
C VAL A 2 1.06 4.79 -18.21
N LYS A 3 1.56 4.08 -19.23
CA LYS A 3 0.75 3.69 -20.41
C LYS A 3 -0.04 2.41 -20.09
N VAL A 4 -1.17 2.23 -20.78
CA VAL A 4 -1.94 0.97 -20.67
C VAL A 4 -1.09 -0.25 -21.02
N SER A 5 -0.22 -0.15 -22.03
CA SER A 5 0.71 -1.20 -22.40
C SER A 5 1.60 -1.66 -21.24
N ASP A 6 2.11 -0.71 -20.42
CA ASP A 6 2.99 -1.04 -19.29
C ASP A 6 2.21 -1.77 -18.20
N ILE A 7 0.96 -1.36 -17.97
CA ILE A 7 0.04 -2.03 -17.03
C ILE A 7 -0.31 -3.43 -17.52
N ALA A 8 -0.61 -3.58 -18.81
CA ALA A 8 -0.93 -4.87 -19.42
C ALA A 8 0.25 -5.85 -19.33
N ASN A 9 1.47 -5.38 -19.62
CA ASN A 9 2.70 -6.16 -19.49
C ASN A 9 2.95 -6.58 -18.02
N TYR A 10 2.76 -5.68 -17.07
CA TYR A 10 2.90 -5.99 -15.65
C TYR A 10 1.91 -7.08 -15.18
N LEU A 11 0.69 -7.04 -15.68
CA LEU A 11 -0.34 -8.05 -15.40
C LEU A 11 -0.19 -9.33 -16.23
N LYS A 12 0.70 -9.36 -17.23
CA LYS A 12 0.81 -10.42 -18.24
C LYS A 12 -0.54 -10.69 -18.94
N LYS A 13 -1.24 -9.62 -19.33
CA LYS A 13 -2.56 -9.66 -19.98
C LYS A 13 -2.58 -8.80 -21.24
N LYS A 14 -3.51 -9.12 -22.16
CA LYS A 14 -3.81 -8.27 -23.33
C LYS A 14 -4.80 -7.18 -22.94
N TYR A 15 -4.78 -6.07 -23.68
CA TYR A 15 -5.79 -5.02 -23.58
C TYR A 15 -6.54 -4.85 -24.91
N VAL A 16 -7.75 -4.32 -24.81
CA VAL A 16 -8.62 -4.00 -25.96
C VAL A 16 -8.96 -2.52 -25.89
N GLY A 17 -8.67 -1.78 -26.94
CA GLY A 17 -8.86 -0.33 -27.03
C GLY A 17 -7.55 0.44 -27.25
N LYS A 18 -7.56 1.74 -26.96
CA LYS A 18 -6.42 2.64 -27.19
C LYS A 18 -5.35 2.51 -26.11
N ASN A 19 -4.09 2.67 -26.49
CA ASN A 19 -2.97 2.73 -25.52
C ASN A 19 -2.85 4.15 -24.94
N ILE A 20 -3.77 4.50 -24.04
CA ILE A 20 -3.80 5.81 -23.39
C ILE A 20 -2.84 5.90 -22.20
N GLN A 21 -2.49 7.13 -21.81
CA GLN A 21 -1.75 7.39 -20.58
C GLN A 21 -2.68 7.46 -19.38
N ILE A 22 -2.36 6.73 -18.32
CA ILE A 22 -3.11 6.74 -17.07
C ILE A 22 -2.43 7.67 -16.07
N LYS A 23 -3.20 8.61 -15.53
CA LYS A 23 -2.71 9.65 -14.61
C LYS A 23 -2.97 9.30 -13.15
N LYS A 24 -4.13 8.69 -12.84
CA LYS A 24 -4.54 8.39 -11.47
C LYS A 24 -5.55 7.23 -11.39
N PRO A 25 -5.62 6.55 -10.25
CA PRO A 25 -6.76 5.69 -9.93
C PRO A 25 -8.01 6.53 -9.64
N ALA A 26 -9.20 5.96 -9.89
CA ALA A 26 -10.49 6.58 -9.59
C ALA A 26 -11.48 5.55 -9.03
N SER A 27 -12.55 6.04 -8.40
CA SER A 27 -13.74 5.25 -8.07
C SER A 27 -14.71 5.24 -9.25
N LEU A 28 -15.66 4.31 -9.24
CA LEU A 28 -16.72 4.23 -10.27
C LEU A 28 -17.62 5.47 -10.28
N ASP A 29 -17.81 6.10 -9.13
CA ASP A 29 -18.67 7.28 -8.98
C ASP A 29 -17.99 8.58 -9.43
N ASN A 30 -16.66 8.54 -9.62
CA ASN A 30 -15.88 9.72 -10.02
C ASN A 30 -14.83 9.36 -11.08
N ILE A 31 -15.30 8.83 -12.20
CA ILE A 31 -14.45 8.47 -13.32
C ILE A 31 -14.11 9.71 -14.14
N VAL A 32 -12.82 9.94 -14.32
CA VAL A 32 -12.31 11.06 -15.13
C VAL A 32 -11.43 10.54 -16.26
N LYS A 33 -11.22 11.40 -17.27
CA LYS A 33 -10.34 11.09 -18.40
C LYS A 33 -8.94 10.66 -17.92
N ASN A 34 -8.41 9.61 -18.51
CA ASN A 34 -7.09 9.05 -18.20
C ASN A 34 -6.98 8.47 -16.78
N SER A 35 -8.09 8.02 -16.20
CA SER A 35 -8.08 7.28 -14.95
C SER A 35 -8.11 5.76 -15.17
N ILE A 36 -7.77 5.02 -14.11
CA ILE A 36 -7.98 3.58 -14.04
C ILE A 36 -9.05 3.27 -13.00
N VAL A 37 -9.98 2.40 -13.36
CA VAL A 37 -11.05 1.88 -12.49
C VAL A 37 -11.16 0.36 -12.64
N PHE A 38 -11.96 -0.27 -11.78
CA PHE A 38 -12.28 -1.70 -11.93
C PHE A 38 -13.79 -1.93 -11.79
N LEU A 39 -14.31 -2.92 -12.51
CA LEU A 39 -15.69 -3.38 -12.40
C LEU A 39 -15.73 -4.75 -11.73
N ASN A 40 -16.67 -4.95 -10.81
CA ASN A 40 -17.02 -6.25 -10.25
C ASN A 40 -18.21 -6.87 -11.01
N LYS A 41 -18.49 -8.14 -10.76
CA LYS A 41 -19.67 -8.83 -11.36
C LYS A 41 -21.00 -8.11 -11.09
N SER A 42 -21.13 -7.44 -9.94
CA SER A 42 -22.32 -6.69 -9.55
C SER A 42 -22.50 -5.36 -10.31
N ASN A 43 -21.43 -4.77 -10.85
CA ASN A 43 -21.43 -3.42 -11.44
C ASN A 43 -21.37 -3.43 -12.97
N LYS A 44 -21.83 -4.51 -13.62
CA LYS A 44 -21.75 -4.73 -15.08
C LYS A 44 -22.37 -3.63 -15.94
N LYS A 45 -23.30 -2.85 -15.40
CA LYS A 45 -24.05 -1.83 -16.15
C LYS A 45 -23.36 -0.46 -16.26
N ILE A 46 -22.26 -0.24 -15.53
CA ILE A 46 -21.60 1.07 -15.46
C ILE A 46 -20.32 1.04 -16.29
N ILE A 47 -20.45 1.06 -17.61
CA ILE A 47 -19.29 1.30 -18.49
C ILE A 47 -19.12 2.81 -18.65
N PRO A 48 -17.94 3.37 -18.32
CA PRO A 48 -17.72 4.80 -18.43
C PRO A 48 -17.85 5.31 -19.86
N SER A 49 -18.39 6.50 -20.02
CA SER A 49 -18.47 7.19 -21.32
C SER A 49 -17.21 8.00 -21.67
N THR A 50 -16.24 8.06 -20.77
CA THR A 50 -14.97 8.80 -20.92
C THR A 50 -13.79 7.87 -21.21
N GLU A 51 -12.70 8.42 -21.78
CA GLU A 51 -11.46 7.65 -21.98
C GLU A 51 -10.83 7.28 -20.65
N ALA A 52 -10.91 6.00 -20.30
CA ALA A 52 -10.35 5.43 -19.07
C ALA A 52 -9.89 3.99 -19.30
N LEU A 53 -9.00 3.49 -18.44
CA LEU A 53 -8.66 2.06 -18.35
C LEU A 53 -9.61 1.39 -17.36
N VAL A 54 -10.30 0.35 -17.82
CA VAL A 54 -11.23 -0.42 -16.99
C VAL A 54 -10.73 -1.85 -16.85
N LEU A 55 -10.49 -2.28 -15.64
CA LEU A 55 -10.23 -3.69 -15.33
C LEU A 55 -11.56 -4.41 -15.18
N VAL A 56 -11.75 -5.48 -15.94
CA VAL A 56 -13.01 -6.21 -15.97
C VAL A 56 -12.80 -7.69 -15.71
N PRO A 57 -13.80 -8.41 -15.15
CA PRO A 57 -13.74 -9.87 -15.06
C PRO A 57 -13.75 -10.49 -16.46
N LYS A 58 -13.15 -11.67 -16.62
CA LYS A 58 -13.08 -12.41 -17.90
C LYS A 58 -14.44 -12.64 -18.54
N SER A 59 -15.49 -12.79 -17.73
CA SER A 59 -16.86 -13.05 -18.17
C SER A 59 -17.61 -11.81 -18.72
N LEU A 60 -16.98 -10.64 -18.71
CA LEU A 60 -17.61 -9.42 -19.19
C LEU A 60 -17.21 -9.16 -20.65
N ASP A 61 -18.20 -9.04 -21.54
CA ASP A 61 -17.99 -8.48 -22.87
C ASP A 61 -17.97 -6.98 -22.80
N ALA A 62 -16.81 -6.42 -23.10
CA ALA A 62 -16.52 -5.00 -22.97
C ALA A 62 -16.24 -4.43 -24.38
N ASN A 63 -17.28 -4.29 -25.19
CA ASN A 63 -17.20 -3.75 -26.55
C ASN A 63 -17.98 -2.43 -26.66
N GLY A 64 -17.57 -1.54 -27.56
CA GLY A 64 -18.37 -0.38 -27.97
C GLY A 64 -18.26 0.87 -27.10
N SER A 65 -17.27 1.00 -26.22
CA SER A 65 -17.07 2.20 -25.40
C SER A 65 -15.79 2.95 -25.77
N LYS A 66 -15.67 4.21 -25.29
CA LYS A 66 -14.42 5.01 -25.41
C LYS A 66 -13.31 4.50 -24.48
N CYS A 67 -13.59 3.48 -23.66
CA CYS A 67 -12.65 2.93 -22.68
C CYS A 67 -11.70 1.92 -23.31
N THR A 68 -10.58 1.72 -22.61
CA THR A 68 -9.67 0.60 -22.85
C THR A 68 -9.87 -0.42 -21.74
N PHE A 69 -9.89 -1.70 -22.09
CA PHE A 69 -10.20 -2.79 -21.16
C PHE A 69 -9.03 -3.76 -21.00
N ILE A 70 -8.83 -4.23 -19.76
CA ILE A 70 -8.00 -5.40 -19.47
C ILE A 70 -8.86 -6.43 -18.74
N LYS A 71 -9.01 -7.63 -19.34
CA LYS A 71 -9.72 -8.76 -18.72
C LYS A 71 -8.82 -9.45 -17.71
N VAL A 72 -9.26 -9.58 -16.45
CA VAL A 72 -8.51 -10.17 -15.36
C VAL A 72 -9.39 -11.12 -14.52
N ASP A 73 -8.74 -12.03 -13.77
CA ASP A 73 -9.46 -12.98 -12.92
C ASP A 73 -10.11 -12.28 -11.72
N ASN A 74 -9.37 -11.38 -11.08
CA ASN A 74 -9.84 -10.57 -9.96
C ASN A 74 -9.53 -9.09 -10.21
N PRO A 75 -10.53 -8.30 -10.69
CA PRO A 75 -10.34 -6.88 -11.01
C PRO A 75 -9.88 -6.04 -9.81
N ARG A 76 -10.45 -6.27 -8.62
CA ARG A 76 -10.12 -5.55 -7.39
C ARG A 76 -8.67 -5.79 -6.97
N LEU A 77 -8.24 -7.04 -6.96
CA LEU A 77 -6.86 -7.40 -6.63
C LEU A 77 -5.87 -6.84 -7.65
N SER A 78 -6.20 -6.94 -8.95
CA SER A 78 -5.38 -6.39 -10.03
C SER A 78 -5.26 -4.88 -9.93
N PHE A 79 -6.35 -4.18 -9.62
CA PHE A 79 -6.36 -2.75 -9.37
C PHE A 79 -5.43 -2.38 -8.20
N ALA A 80 -5.55 -3.07 -7.06
CA ALA A 80 -4.69 -2.83 -5.90
C ALA A 80 -3.20 -3.03 -6.23
N LYS A 81 -2.84 -4.09 -6.97
CA LYS A 81 -1.46 -4.33 -7.43
C LYS A 81 -0.94 -3.19 -8.32
N ILE A 82 -1.76 -2.71 -9.26
CA ILE A 82 -1.40 -1.60 -10.16
C ILE A 82 -1.21 -0.31 -9.37
N VAL A 83 -2.15 0.01 -8.47
CA VAL A 83 -2.07 1.21 -7.64
C VAL A 83 -0.80 1.20 -6.81
N ASN A 84 -0.49 0.10 -6.15
CA ASN A 84 0.74 -0.04 -5.38
C ASN A 84 2.00 0.12 -6.25
N LYS A 85 2.03 -0.50 -7.43
CA LYS A 85 3.21 -0.49 -8.31
C LYS A 85 3.47 0.85 -8.96
N PHE A 86 2.42 1.51 -9.47
CA PHE A 86 2.58 2.67 -10.37
C PHE A 86 2.17 4.00 -9.75
N PHE A 87 1.34 4.01 -8.70
CA PHE A 87 0.76 5.23 -8.15
C PHE A 87 1.10 5.48 -6.69
N LEU A 88 1.33 4.42 -5.89
CA LEU A 88 1.68 4.53 -4.47
C LEU A 88 3.16 4.27 -4.17
N ALA A 89 4.01 4.08 -5.16
CA ALA A 89 5.44 3.89 -4.94
C ALA A 89 6.03 5.11 -4.21
N LYS A 90 5.83 5.19 -2.89
CA LYS A 90 6.54 6.11 -2.03
C LYS A 90 8.02 5.74 -2.13
N LYS A 91 8.85 6.69 -2.56
CA LYS A 91 10.30 6.60 -2.34
C LYS A 91 10.53 6.70 -0.83
N ILE A 92 10.41 5.58 -0.14
CA ILE A 92 10.76 5.51 1.28
C ILE A 92 12.27 5.69 1.33
N LYS A 93 12.71 6.78 1.92
CA LYS A 93 14.13 6.99 2.18
C LYS A 93 14.54 5.93 3.21
N LYS A 94 15.42 5.02 2.79
CA LYS A 94 16.06 4.08 3.71
C LYS A 94 16.89 4.83 4.72
N GLY A 95 16.99 4.30 5.94
CA GLY A 95 17.78 4.85 7.00
C GLY A 95 16.94 5.48 8.11
N ILE A 96 17.65 5.98 9.10
CA ILE A 96 17.07 6.52 10.33
C ILE A 96 17.07 8.05 10.23
N HIS A 97 15.93 8.67 10.50
CA HIS A 97 15.85 10.12 10.51
C HIS A 97 16.66 10.70 11.69
N LYS A 98 17.34 11.83 11.47
CA LYS A 98 18.23 12.46 12.45
C LYS A 98 17.60 12.87 13.79
N THR A 99 16.27 13.00 13.84
CA THR A 99 15.53 13.34 15.07
C THR A 99 15.07 12.11 15.85
N CYS A 100 15.49 10.90 15.48
CA CYS A 100 15.18 9.72 16.25
C CYS A 100 16.06 9.61 17.48
N VAL A 101 15.46 9.17 18.58
CA VAL A 101 16.16 8.74 19.79
C VAL A 101 16.23 7.22 19.78
N ILE A 102 17.43 6.67 19.93
CA ILE A 102 17.63 5.21 19.92
C ILE A 102 18.38 4.81 21.16
N GLY A 103 17.80 3.87 21.90
CA GLY A 103 18.38 3.27 23.11
C GLY A 103 19.62 2.42 22.82
N LYS A 104 20.23 1.94 23.89
CA LYS A 104 21.46 1.14 23.80
C LYS A 104 21.15 -0.29 23.35
N LYS A 105 22.16 -0.97 22.76
CA LYS A 105 22.12 -2.40 22.38
C LYS A 105 21.01 -2.77 21.37
N CYS A 106 20.49 -1.82 20.60
CA CYS A 106 19.53 -2.09 19.53
C CYS A 106 20.19 -2.83 18.36
N LYS A 107 19.45 -3.74 17.72
CA LYS A 107 19.84 -4.44 16.49
C LYS A 107 18.88 -4.05 15.37
N ILE A 108 19.26 -3.08 14.53
CA ILE A 108 18.42 -2.54 13.45
C ILE A 108 19.06 -2.92 12.13
N ASP A 109 18.32 -3.65 11.27
CA ASP A 109 18.83 -4.01 9.96
C ASP A 109 19.03 -2.76 9.08
N LYS A 110 20.08 -2.76 8.26
CA LYS A 110 20.47 -1.64 7.38
C LYS A 110 19.43 -1.23 6.34
N SER A 111 18.47 -2.10 6.04
CA SER A 111 17.38 -1.84 5.10
C SER A 111 16.15 -1.19 5.75
N VAL A 112 16.14 -1.01 7.07
CA VAL A 112 15.05 -0.39 7.83
C VAL A 112 14.95 1.10 7.51
N SER A 113 13.73 1.60 7.51
CA SER A 113 13.44 3.04 7.42
C SER A 113 12.72 3.49 8.69
N ILE A 114 13.27 4.50 9.37
CA ILE A 114 12.65 5.10 10.56
C ILE A 114 12.41 6.58 10.30
N GLY A 115 11.16 6.99 10.43
CA GLY A 115 10.70 8.37 10.23
C GLY A 115 11.11 9.31 11.35
N ALA A 116 10.74 10.57 11.25
CA ALA A 116 11.10 11.61 12.21
C ALA A 116 10.46 11.39 13.59
N ASN A 117 11.17 11.86 14.63
CA ASN A 117 10.69 11.91 16.01
C ASN A 117 10.23 10.56 16.57
N CYS A 118 10.85 9.47 16.13
CA CYS A 118 10.63 8.16 16.73
C CYS A 118 11.51 7.99 17.98
N VAL A 119 10.99 7.27 18.96
CA VAL A 119 11.72 6.87 20.16
C VAL A 119 11.81 5.33 20.16
N ILE A 120 13.01 4.81 20.14
CA ILE A 120 13.30 3.38 20.15
C ILE A 120 14.00 3.06 21.45
N GLY A 121 13.40 2.23 22.26
CA GLY A 121 13.94 1.79 23.55
C GLY A 121 15.22 0.98 23.41
N SER A 122 15.79 0.61 24.55
CA SER A 122 17.03 -0.19 24.59
C SER A 122 16.74 -1.66 24.27
N GLY A 123 17.71 -2.35 23.67
CA GLY A 123 17.59 -3.77 23.34
C GLY A 123 16.62 -4.13 22.21
N VAL A 124 16.04 -3.14 21.53
CA VAL A 124 15.07 -3.35 20.44
C VAL A 124 15.74 -4.03 19.24
N VAL A 125 15.03 -4.99 18.64
CA VAL A 125 15.44 -5.68 17.41
C VAL A 125 14.46 -5.36 16.30
N ILE A 126 14.95 -4.89 15.13
CA ILE A 126 14.11 -4.55 13.97
C ILE A 126 14.64 -5.26 12.72
N GLY A 127 13.81 -6.12 12.15
CA GLY A 127 14.14 -6.95 11.00
C GLY A 127 14.13 -6.19 9.67
N ALA A 128 14.67 -6.85 8.65
CA ALA A 128 14.91 -6.28 7.32
C ALA A 128 13.66 -5.71 6.63
N ASN A 129 13.84 -4.64 5.84
CA ASN A 129 12.80 -3.96 5.06
C ASN A 129 11.60 -3.46 5.87
N THR A 130 11.73 -3.35 7.19
CA THR A 130 10.68 -2.78 8.04
C THR A 130 10.68 -1.26 7.92
N ILE A 131 9.47 -0.70 7.91
CA ILE A 131 9.22 0.72 7.76
C ILE A 131 8.48 1.21 8.99
N ILE A 132 9.09 2.15 9.70
CA ILE A 132 8.53 2.83 10.85
C ILE A 132 8.28 4.28 10.46
N ASN A 133 7.02 4.71 10.48
CA ASN A 133 6.68 6.09 10.16
C ASN A 133 7.03 7.04 11.32
N ASN A 134 6.64 8.31 11.19
CA ASN A 134 6.99 9.35 12.16
C ASN A 134 6.27 9.18 13.50
N ASN A 135 6.87 9.71 14.58
CA ASN A 135 6.28 9.78 15.93
C ASN A 135 5.86 8.40 16.49
N VAL A 136 6.64 7.37 16.21
CA VAL A 136 6.44 6.01 16.75
C VAL A 136 7.28 5.85 18.00
N VAL A 137 6.70 5.23 19.03
CA VAL A 137 7.40 4.85 20.26
C VAL A 137 7.49 3.32 20.31
N ILE A 138 8.66 2.80 20.57
CA ILE A 138 8.91 1.36 20.76
C ILE A 138 9.64 1.20 22.08
N SER A 139 9.00 0.47 22.99
CA SER A 139 9.53 0.24 24.34
C SER A 139 10.73 -0.72 24.34
N ASP A 140 11.39 -0.84 25.48
CA ASP A 140 12.60 -1.66 25.64
C ASP A 140 12.35 -3.14 25.28
N ASN A 141 13.39 -3.79 24.73
CA ASN A 141 13.41 -5.22 24.40
C ASN A 141 12.35 -5.72 23.41
N VAL A 142 11.66 -4.85 22.72
CA VAL A 142 10.70 -5.21 21.68
C VAL A 142 11.40 -5.81 20.46
N ILE A 143 10.81 -6.86 19.89
CA ILE A 143 11.29 -7.51 18.66
C ILE A 143 10.28 -7.29 17.55
N ILE A 144 10.70 -6.62 16.47
CA ILE A 144 9.91 -6.40 15.25
C ILE A 144 10.53 -7.22 14.12
N GLY A 145 9.70 -8.04 13.47
CA GLY A 145 10.13 -8.90 12.36
C GLY A 145 10.47 -8.14 11.07
N ASN A 146 10.67 -8.90 10.01
CA ASN A 146 10.95 -8.37 8.67
C ASN A 146 9.68 -7.86 7.97
N ASN A 147 9.83 -6.89 7.04
CA ASN A 147 8.78 -6.39 6.16
C ASN A 147 7.55 -5.82 6.90
N CYS A 148 7.71 -5.38 8.14
CA CYS A 148 6.65 -4.74 8.91
C CYS A 148 6.43 -3.29 8.44
N TYR A 149 5.20 -2.81 8.56
CA TYR A 149 4.85 -1.42 8.30
C TYR A 149 4.12 -0.83 9.50
N ILE A 150 4.82 0.05 10.23
CA ILE A 150 4.32 0.69 11.44
C ILE A 150 3.89 2.11 11.11
N LYS A 151 2.63 2.41 11.37
CA LYS A 151 2.05 3.72 11.07
C LYS A 151 2.48 4.77 12.10
N SER A 152 2.41 6.04 11.69
CA SER A 152 2.73 7.17 12.55
C SER A 152 1.89 7.19 13.82
N GLY A 153 2.52 7.52 14.94
CA GLY A 153 1.88 7.63 16.24
C GLY A 153 1.62 6.28 16.95
N ALA A 154 2.08 5.16 16.41
CA ALA A 154 1.95 3.88 17.09
C ALA A 154 2.87 3.80 18.32
N ILE A 155 2.37 3.18 19.40
CA ILE A 155 3.14 2.85 20.59
C ILE A 155 3.16 1.32 20.69
N ILE A 156 4.34 0.73 20.87
CA ILE A 156 4.54 -0.71 20.84
C ILE A 156 5.36 -1.16 22.06
N GLY A 157 4.83 -2.13 22.78
CA GLY A 157 5.52 -2.76 23.91
C GLY A 157 5.24 -2.11 25.26
N GLU A 158 4.22 -1.27 25.37
CA GLU A 158 3.73 -0.75 26.66
C GLU A 158 2.98 -1.85 27.43
N ASP A 159 2.90 -1.66 28.75
CA ASP A 159 2.22 -2.58 29.65
C ASP A 159 0.72 -2.66 29.34
N GLY A 160 0.19 -3.87 29.40
CA GLY A 160 -1.24 -4.13 29.23
C GLY A 160 -2.05 -3.83 30.50
N PHE A 161 -3.37 -3.70 30.36
CA PHE A 161 -4.32 -3.54 31.47
C PHE A 161 -4.58 -4.87 32.21
N GLY A 162 -3.54 -5.49 32.74
CA GLY A 162 -3.66 -6.70 33.54
C GLY A 162 -3.40 -6.39 35.02
N PHE A 163 -4.37 -5.82 35.75
CA PHE A 163 -4.25 -5.57 37.18
C PHE A 163 -4.95 -6.66 37.95
N GLU A 164 -4.26 -7.30 38.90
CA GLU A 164 -4.83 -8.20 39.85
C GLU A 164 -4.82 -7.53 41.23
N LEU A 165 -5.98 -7.48 41.89
CA LEU A 165 -6.13 -6.92 43.24
C LEU A 165 -5.57 -7.92 44.24
N VAL A 166 -4.37 -7.67 44.75
CA VAL A 166 -3.85 -8.39 45.91
C VAL A 166 -4.52 -7.81 47.15
N LYS A 167 -5.32 -8.64 47.84
CA LYS A 167 -5.83 -8.26 49.15
C LYS A 167 -4.65 -7.99 50.09
N ASN A 168 -4.48 -6.73 50.46
CA ASN A 168 -3.57 -6.39 51.55
C ASN A 168 -4.02 -7.12 52.84
N LYS A 169 -3.15 -7.96 53.38
CA LYS A 169 -3.31 -8.49 54.74
C LYS A 169 -3.13 -7.37 55.76
#